data_97e02de0991a100dc4d4fd7809ab75a5
#
_entry.id   97e02de0991a100dc4d4fd7809ab75a5
#
_cell.length_a   1.000
_cell.length_b   1.000
_cell.length_c   1.000
_cell.angle_alpha   90.00
_cell.angle_beta   90.00
_cell.angle_gamma   90.00
#
_symmetry.space_group_name_H-M   'P 1'
#
loop_
_entity.id
_entity.type
_entity.pdbx_description
1 polymer ?
#
loop_
_entity_poly.entity_id
_entity_poly.type
_entity_poly.pdbx_seq_one_letter_code
_entity_poly.pdbx_strand_id
1 'polypeptide(L)'
;ALPISPTVLLARTDAEAANLLTSDVDERDSEFTTGERTAEGFYRVKNGIEQAISRGLAYAPYADLVWCETGVPDLDFAGKFAEALKKQYPEQLLAYNCSPSFNWKKNLDDAQIAKFQRELGAMGYKFQFITLAGFHALNYSMFELSKGYNAEQMTAYVRLQEAEFSAEKDGYTATKHQREVG
;
A
#
# COMPACT_ATOMS: atom_id res chain seq x y z
N ALA A 1 -26.53 -16.74 -17.53
CA ALA A 1 -25.16 -16.63 -16.96
C ALA A 1 -24.70 -15.20 -17.15
N LEU A 2 -24.57 -14.46 -16.09
CA LEU A 2 -23.91 -13.15 -16.15
C LEU A 2 -22.44 -13.43 -16.52
N PRO A 3 -21.83 -12.71 -17.47
CA PRO A 3 -20.41 -12.74 -17.65
C PRO A 3 -19.81 -12.17 -16.37
N ILE A 4 -19.32 -13.02 -15.52
CA ILE A 4 -18.59 -12.61 -14.33
C ILE A 4 -17.28 -12.05 -14.84
N SER A 5 -17.17 -10.74 -14.89
CA SER A 5 -15.86 -10.10 -15.00
C SER A 5 -15.02 -10.63 -13.83
N PRO A 6 -13.80 -11.09 -14.04
CA PRO A 6 -12.94 -11.57 -12.96
C PRO A 6 -12.46 -10.38 -12.12
N THR A 7 -13.38 -9.87 -11.29
CA THR A 7 -13.07 -8.80 -10.35
C THR A 7 -12.50 -9.43 -9.10
N VAL A 8 -11.27 -9.04 -8.77
CA VAL A 8 -10.59 -9.46 -7.54
C VAL A 8 -11.10 -8.60 -6.37
N LEU A 9 -11.56 -9.26 -5.32
CA LEU A 9 -12.00 -8.60 -4.08
C LEU A 9 -10.83 -8.54 -3.09
N LEU A 10 -10.35 -7.34 -2.83
CA LEU A 10 -9.33 -7.04 -1.83
C LEU A 10 -9.98 -6.39 -0.60
N ALA A 11 -10.03 -7.11 0.52
CA ALA A 11 -10.55 -6.58 1.77
C ALA A 11 -9.46 -5.87 2.57
N ARG A 12 -9.74 -4.65 3.03
CA ARG A 12 -8.84 -3.83 3.82
C ARG A 12 -9.29 -3.68 5.27
N THR A 13 -8.37 -3.74 6.20
CA THR A 13 -8.57 -3.28 7.58
C THR A 13 -7.53 -2.24 7.97
N ASP A 14 -7.95 -1.25 8.76
CA ASP A 14 -7.10 -0.23 9.38
C ASP A 14 -7.01 -0.41 10.90
N ALA A 15 -7.37 -1.58 11.40
CA ALA A 15 -7.48 -1.85 12.83
C ALA A 15 -6.14 -1.80 13.59
N GLU A 16 -5.00 -1.82 12.87
CA GLU A 16 -3.67 -1.60 13.49
C GLU A 16 -3.60 -0.24 14.19
N ALA A 17 -4.19 0.81 13.61
CA ALA A 17 -4.10 2.17 14.12
C ALA A 17 -5.45 2.81 14.46
N ALA A 18 -6.57 2.14 14.20
CA ALA A 18 -7.90 2.68 14.43
C ALA A 18 -8.21 2.80 15.93
N ASN A 19 -8.61 4.00 16.37
CA ASN A 19 -8.92 4.27 17.78
C ASN A 19 -10.42 4.28 18.08
N LEU A 20 -11.26 4.28 17.03
CA LEU A 20 -12.70 4.44 17.14
C LEU A 20 -13.44 3.45 16.24
N LEU A 21 -14.60 2.98 16.74
CA LEU A 21 -15.62 2.28 15.95
C LEU A 21 -16.90 3.10 15.93
N THR A 22 -17.60 3.08 14.80
CA THR A 22 -18.91 3.74 14.64
C THR A 22 -20.04 2.92 15.22
N SER A 23 -19.87 1.59 15.32
CA SER A 23 -20.90 0.65 15.75
C SER A 23 -20.28 -0.57 16.45
N ASP A 24 -21.00 -1.16 17.36
CA ASP A 24 -20.67 -2.38 18.11
C ASP A 24 -21.55 -3.58 17.69
N VAL A 25 -22.12 -3.54 16.50
CA VAL A 25 -23.01 -4.60 16.00
C VAL A 25 -22.32 -5.92 15.72
N ASP A 26 -21.01 -5.91 15.52
CA ASP A 26 -20.22 -7.12 15.32
C ASP A 26 -19.65 -7.58 16.67
N GLU A 27 -20.10 -8.73 17.14
CA GLU A 27 -19.69 -9.29 18.43
C GLU A 27 -18.18 -9.52 18.52
N ARG A 28 -17.50 -9.73 17.39
CA ARG A 28 -16.03 -9.90 17.31
C ARG A 28 -15.26 -8.64 17.69
N ASP A 29 -15.88 -7.45 17.59
CA ASP A 29 -15.27 -6.20 18.00
C ASP A 29 -15.39 -5.96 19.51
N SER A 30 -16.27 -6.69 20.22
CA SER A 30 -16.60 -6.44 21.61
C SER A 30 -15.38 -6.53 22.54
N GLU A 31 -14.45 -7.49 22.30
CA GLU A 31 -13.25 -7.68 23.10
C GLU A 31 -12.23 -6.51 22.95
N PHE A 32 -12.34 -5.77 21.84
CA PHE A 32 -11.46 -4.63 21.55
C PHE A 32 -12.03 -3.30 21.99
N THR A 33 -13.30 -3.22 22.41
CA THR A 33 -13.85 -2.00 22.96
C THR A 33 -13.34 -1.73 24.37
N THR A 34 -13.13 -0.45 24.70
CA THR A 34 -12.69 -0.04 26.05
C THR A 34 -13.87 0.18 27.02
N GLY A 35 -15.09 0.17 26.50
CA GLY A 35 -16.31 0.58 27.25
C GLY A 35 -16.53 2.10 27.24
N GLU A 36 -15.59 2.89 26.78
CA GLU A 36 -15.72 4.35 26.69
C GLU A 36 -16.29 4.76 25.32
N ARG A 37 -16.96 5.92 25.32
CA ARG A 37 -17.46 6.57 24.09
C ARG A 37 -16.96 8.01 24.00
N THR A 38 -16.85 8.50 22.75
CA THR A 38 -16.64 9.93 22.50
C THR A 38 -17.95 10.71 22.70
N ALA A 39 -17.87 12.02 22.73
CA ALA A 39 -19.06 12.89 22.80
C ALA A 39 -20.01 12.68 21.60
N GLU A 40 -19.47 12.31 20.43
CA GLU A 40 -20.23 12.01 19.22
C GLU A 40 -20.82 10.59 19.22
N GLY A 41 -20.52 9.78 20.24
CA GLY A 41 -21.06 8.43 20.41
C GLY A 41 -20.23 7.30 19.80
N PHE A 42 -19.02 7.55 19.29
CA PHE A 42 -18.13 6.51 18.81
C PHE A 42 -17.55 5.68 19.97
N TYR A 43 -17.38 4.39 19.74
CA TYR A 43 -16.72 3.50 20.70
C TYR A 43 -15.21 3.63 20.60
N ARG A 44 -14.55 3.80 21.76
CA ARG A 44 -13.08 3.71 21.82
C ARG A 44 -12.63 2.26 21.77
N VAL A 45 -11.58 1.98 21.03
CA VAL A 45 -11.06 0.63 20.84
C VAL A 45 -9.58 0.52 21.17
N LYS A 46 -9.18 -0.68 21.56
CA LYS A 46 -7.77 -1.13 21.64
C LYS A 46 -7.36 -1.55 20.23
N ASN A 47 -6.58 -0.71 19.58
CA ASN A 47 -6.01 -1.03 18.27
C ASN A 47 -4.82 -1.98 18.38
N GLY A 48 -4.28 -2.38 17.23
CA GLY A 48 -3.07 -3.19 17.15
C GLY A 48 -3.24 -4.50 16.43
N ILE A 49 -2.24 -5.37 16.59
CA ILE A 49 -2.14 -6.62 15.83
C ILE A 49 -3.31 -7.58 16.08
N GLU A 50 -3.78 -7.69 17.32
CA GLU A 50 -4.84 -8.61 17.69
C GLU A 50 -6.16 -8.24 17.01
N GLN A 51 -6.52 -6.95 17.04
CA GLN A 51 -7.72 -6.47 16.33
C GLN A 51 -7.57 -6.59 14.82
N ALA A 52 -6.38 -6.30 14.28
CA ALA A 52 -6.09 -6.45 12.85
C ALA A 52 -6.24 -7.93 12.41
N ILE A 53 -5.73 -8.88 13.20
CA ILE A 53 -5.86 -10.30 12.93
C ILE A 53 -7.34 -10.73 13.01
N SER A 54 -8.07 -10.35 14.05
CA SER A 54 -9.49 -10.66 14.20
C SER A 54 -10.29 -10.23 12.97
N ARG A 55 -10.08 -9.01 12.49
CA ARG A 55 -10.73 -8.52 11.27
C ARG A 55 -10.24 -9.23 10.01
N GLY A 56 -8.95 -9.48 9.88
CA GLY A 56 -8.38 -10.22 8.76
C GLY A 56 -8.99 -11.62 8.62
N LEU A 57 -9.10 -12.35 9.73
CA LEU A 57 -9.74 -13.67 9.78
C LEU A 57 -11.22 -13.61 9.41
N ALA A 58 -11.92 -12.57 9.84
CA ALA A 58 -13.33 -12.36 9.50
C ALA A 58 -13.56 -12.08 8.01
N TYR A 59 -12.61 -11.40 7.36
CA TYR A 59 -12.69 -11.04 5.94
C TYR A 59 -12.25 -12.16 5.00
N ALA A 60 -11.29 -12.99 5.43
CA ALA A 60 -10.68 -14.01 4.60
C ALA A 60 -11.67 -14.91 3.84
N PRO A 61 -12.80 -15.39 4.43
CA PRO A 61 -13.77 -16.23 3.69
C PRO A 61 -14.48 -15.53 2.54
N TYR A 62 -14.43 -14.19 2.49
CA TYR A 62 -15.22 -13.37 1.55
C TYR A 62 -14.35 -12.59 0.56
N ALA A 63 -13.01 -12.69 0.68
CA ALA A 63 -12.08 -11.90 -0.12
C ALA A 63 -11.03 -12.77 -0.79
N ASP A 64 -10.65 -12.41 -2.01
CA ASP A 64 -9.54 -13.04 -2.72
C ASP A 64 -8.19 -12.70 -2.07
N LEU A 65 -8.05 -11.45 -1.60
CA LEU A 65 -6.89 -10.98 -0.85
C LEU A 65 -7.32 -10.23 0.41
N VAL A 66 -6.47 -10.28 1.43
CA VAL A 66 -6.64 -9.47 2.65
C VAL A 66 -5.46 -8.53 2.81
N TRP A 67 -5.74 -7.28 3.18
CA TRP A 67 -4.78 -6.21 3.39
C TRP A 67 -5.00 -5.55 4.75
N CYS A 68 -3.96 -5.55 5.58
CA CYS A 68 -3.89 -4.69 6.78
C CYS A 68 -3.05 -3.46 6.46
N GLU A 69 -3.65 -2.28 6.57
CA GLU A 69 -2.90 -1.02 6.48
C GLU A 69 -2.06 -0.83 7.73
N THR A 70 -0.84 -0.31 7.57
CA THR A 70 0.09 -0.02 8.66
C THR A 70 0.61 1.40 8.58
N GLY A 71 1.07 1.94 9.70
CA GLY A 71 1.62 3.31 9.77
C GLY A 71 3.11 3.40 9.43
N VAL A 72 3.82 2.28 9.49
CA VAL A 72 5.27 2.18 9.24
C VAL A 72 5.60 0.86 8.53
N PRO A 73 6.78 0.77 7.85
CA PRO A 73 7.21 -0.49 7.25
C PRO A 73 7.76 -1.42 8.35
N ASP A 74 7.00 -2.45 8.69
CA ASP A 74 7.33 -3.40 9.77
C ASP A 74 7.13 -4.84 9.30
N LEU A 75 8.25 -5.57 9.10
CA LEU A 75 8.23 -6.98 8.69
C LEU A 75 7.82 -7.93 9.82
N ASP A 76 8.06 -7.57 11.08
CA ASP A 76 7.66 -8.39 12.22
C ASP A 76 6.12 -8.38 12.36
N PHE A 77 5.52 -7.19 12.28
CA PHE A 77 4.08 -7.05 12.24
C PHE A 77 3.47 -7.81 11.04
N ALA A 78 4.04 -7.61 9.85
CA ALA A 78 3.57 -8.28 8.64
C ALA A 78 3.66 -9.80 8.76
N GLY A 79 4.75 -10.33 9.35
CA GLY A 79 4.94 -11.75 9.58
C GLY A 79 3.89 -12.33 10.52
N LYS A 80 3.64 -11.69 11.66
CA LYS A 80 2.63 -12.10 12.64
C LYS A 80 1.22 -12.12 12.05
N PHE A 81 0.88 -11.08 11.30
CA PHE A 81 -0.42 -11.01 10.63
C PHE A 81 -0.59 -12.13 9.59
N ALA A 82 0.43 -12.34 8.74
CA ALA A 82 0.41 -13.39 7.72
C ALA A 82 0.32 -14.79 8.34
N GLU A 83 1.12 -15.07 9.37
CA GLU A 83 1.11 -16.36 10.08
C GLU A 83 -0.27 -16.67 10.66
N ALA A 84 -0.88 -15.71 11.34
CA ALA A 84 -2.19 -15.88 11.95
C ALA A 84 -3.27 -16.20 10.90
N LEU A 85 -3.30 -15.48 9.79
CA LEU A 85 -4.27 -15.72 8.72
C LEU A 85 -4.04 -17.08 8.05
N LYS A 86 -2.78 -17.38 7.70
CA LYS A 86 -2.43 -18.62 6.99
C LYS A 86 -2.60 -19.87 7.84
N LYS A 87 -2.56 -19.76 9.14
CA LYS A 87 -2.86 -20.87 10.06
C LYS A 87 -4.30 -21.37 9.87
N GLN A 88 -5.25 -20.49 9.63
CA GLN A 88 -6.66 -20.83 9.43
C GLN A 88 -7.02 -20.94 7.94
N TYR A 89 -6.43 -20.10 7.09
CA TYR A 89 -6.65 -20.04 5.66
C TYR A 89 -5.31 -20.12 4.89
N PRO A 90 -4.72 -21.33 4.71
CA PRO A 90 -3.38 -21.51 4.15
C PRO A 90 -3.21 -20.88 2.75
N GLU A 91 -4.26 -20.90 1.94
CA GLU A 91 -4.24 -20.38 0.56
C GLU A 91 -4.57 -18.89 0.46
N GLN A 92 -4.92 -18.24 1.57
CA GLN A 92 -5.29 -16.82 1.54
C GLN A 92 -4.15 -15.97 1.00
N LEU A 93 -4.44 -15.23 -0.06
CA LEU A 93 -3.51 -14.25 -0.59
C LEU A 93 -3.53 -12.98 0.25
N LEU A 94 -2.37 -12.36 0.38
CA LEU A 94 -2.20 -11.11 1.13
C LEU A 94 -1.69 -10.00 0.22
N ALA A 95 -2.09 -8.77 0.54
CA ALA A 95 -1.60 -7.58 -0.12
C ALA A 95 -0.92 -6.63 0.89
N TYR A 96 0.05 -5.86 0.42
CA TYR A 96 0.79 -4.90 1.25
C TYR A 96 0.95 -3.56 0.52
N ASN A 97 0.63 -2.48 1.22
CA ASN A 97 0.89 -1.13 0.75
C ASN A 97 2.29 -0.69 1.19
N CYS A 98 3.23 -0.63 0.24
CA CYS A 98 4.53 0.02 0.43
C CYS A 98 4.33 1.54 0.35
N SER A 99 3.66 2.10 1.34
CA SER A 99 3.16 3.47 1.32
C SER A 99 4.26 4.52 1.12
N PRO A 100 4.05 5.52 0.27
CA PRO A 100 4.94 6.68 0.18
C PRO A 100 4.85 7.58 1.42
N SER A 101 3.83 7.42 2.27
CA SER A 101 3.70 8.10 3.56
C SER A 101 4.69 7.57 4.60
N PHE A 102 5.23 6.36 4.40
CA PHE A 102 6.29 5.85 5.26
C PHE A 102 7.58 6.63 5.03
N ASN A 103 8.22 7.05 6.08
CA ASN A 103 9.60 7.53 5.96
C ASN A 103 10.54 6.32 6.01
N TRP A 104 10.72 5.66 4.85
CA TRP A 104 11.48 4.43 4.70
C TRP A 104 12.89 4.52 5.31
N LYS A 105 13.64 5.55 4.97
CA LYS A 105 15.02 5.76 5.44
C LYS A 105 15.13 6.09 6.92
N LYS A 106 14.06 6.62 7.53
CA LYS A 106 14.02 6.86 8.97
C LYS A 106 13.79 5.57 9.76
N ASN A 107 13.04 4.63 9.18
CA ASN A 107 12.64 3.39 9.86
C ASN A 107 13.58 2.21 9.55
N LEU A 108 14.17 2.17 8.36
CA LEU A 108 14.95 1.03 7.87
C LEU A 108 16.28 1.48 7.25
N ASP A 109 17.30 0.64 7.36
CA ASP A 109 18.55 0.81 6.64
C ASP A 109 18.43 0.33 5.17
N ASP A 110 19.46 0.61 4.35
CA ASP A 110 19.45 0.26 2.93
C ASP A 110 19.35 -1.26 2.68
N ALA A 111 19.98 -2.06 3.52
CA ALA A 111 19.95 -3.51 3.39
C ALA A 111 18.56 -4.07 3.69
N GLN A 112 17.89 -3.52 4.70
CA GLN A 112 16.50 -3.86 5.04
C GLN A 112 15.54 -3.43 3.93
N ILE A 113 15.66 -2.22 3.41
CA ILE A 113 14.83 -1.72 2.30
C ILE A 113 15.00 -2.60 1.06
N ALA A 114 16.25 -2.96 0.71
CA ALA A 114 16.55 -3.74 -0.50
C ALA A 114 15.92 -5.15 -0.51
N LYS A 115 15.66 -5.75 0.63
CA LYS A 115 15.08 -7.10 0.77
C LYS A 115 13.60 -7.09 1.15
N PHE A 116 13.05 -5.96 1.58
CA PHE A 116 11.74 -5.82 2.20
C PHE A 116 10.63 -6.52 1.41
N GLN A 117 10.52 -6.23 0.11
CA GLN A 117 9.47 -6.80 -0.74
C GLN A 117 9.62 -8.30 -0.97
N ARG A 118 10.85 -8.82 -1.00
CA ARG A 118 11.11 -10.26 -1.13
C ARG A 118 10.72 -11.01 0.13
N GLU A 119 11.00 -10.44 1.31
CA GLU A 119 10.58 -11.00 2.59
C GLU A 119 9.06 -11.01 2.73
N LEU A 120 8.38 -9.91 2.36
CA LEU A 120 6.92 -9.90 2.29
C LEU A 120 6.38 -10.98 1.33
N GLY A 121 6.98 -11.12 0.15
CA GLY A 121 6.60 -12.14 -0.83
C GLY A 121 6.73 -13.58 -0.29
N ALA A 122 7.76 -13.85 0.52
CA ALA A 122 7.96 -15.13 1.20
C ALA A 122 6.88 -15.40 2.27
N MET A 123 6.40 -14.38 2.96
CA MET A 123 5.31 -14.46 3.93
C MET A 123 3.92 -14.67 3.30
N GLY A 124 3.80 -14.48 1.98
CA GLY A 124 2.53 -14.66 1.25
C GLY A 124 1.85 -13.36 0.78
N TYR A 125 2.49 -12.22 0.94
CA TYR A 125 2.04 -10.97 0.34
C TYR A 125 2.34 -10.98 -1.15
N LYS A 126 1.41 -11.53 -1.94
CA LYS A 126 1.60 -11.74 -3.38
C LYS A 126 1.25 -10.52 -4.23
N PHE A 127 0.52 -9.57 -3.67
CA PHE A 127 0.24 -8.28 -4.28
C PHE A 127 0.82 -7.15 -3.42
N GLN A 128 1.83 -6.48 -3.96
CA GLN A 128 2.51 -5.36 -3.29
C GLN A 128 2.46 -4.14 -4.18
N PHE A 129 2.09 -3.01 -3.62
CA PHE A 129 1.89 -1.79 -4.40
C PHE A 129 2.42 -0.56 -3.65
N ILE A 130 2.72 0.48 -4.40
CA ILE A 130 3.09 1.79 -3.89
C ILE A 130 1.97 2.75 -4.27
N THR A 131 1.13 3.10 -3.33
CA THR A 131 0.07 4.07 -3.57
C THR A 131 0.66 5.39 -4.05
N LEU A 132 0.03 6.00 -5.06
CA LEU A 132 0.43 7.32 -5.58
C LEU A 132 1.86 7.39 -6.15
N ALA A 133 2.53 6.27 -6.47
CA ALA A 133 3.87 6.29 -7.04
C ALA A 133 3.94 7.15 -8.32
N GLY A 134 2.98 6.97 -9.22
CA GLY A 134 2.88 7.77 -10.44
C GLY A 134 2.63 9.24 -10.17
N PHE A 135 1.78 9.56 -9.19
CA PHE A 135 1.55 10.95 -8.75
C PHE A 135 2.84 11.61 -8.27
N HIS A 136 3.60 10.96 -7.39
CA HIS A 136 4.86 11.50 -6.88
C HIS A 136 5.91 11.66 -7.98
N ALA A 137 6.06 10.64 -8.84
CA ALA A 137 7.02 10.69 -9.94
C ALA A 137 6.70 11.84 -10.91
N LEU A 138 5.43 11.96 -11.33
CA LEU A 138 5.01 13.01 -12.25
C LEU A 138 5.19 14.41 -11.64
N ASN A 139 4.70 14.62 -10.43
CA ASN A 139 4.75 15.93 -9.80
C ASN A 139 6.19 16.38 -9.51
N TYR A 140 7.03 15.47 -9.03
CA TYR A 140 8.43 15.80 -8.79
C TYR A 140 9.20 16.09 -10.09
N SER A 141 8.99 15.28 -11.13
CA SER A 141 9.60 15.51 -12.46
C SER A 141 9.18 16.87 -13.04
N MET A 142 7.90 17.21 -12.95
CA MET A 142 7.41 18.51 -13.42
C MET A 142 7.95 19.68 -12.58
N PHE A 143 8.08 19.51 -11.27
CA PHE A 143 8.70 20.51 -10.39
C PHE A 143 10.15 20.77 -10.80
N GLU A 144 10.96 19.71 -10.98
CA GLU A 144 12.36 19.83 -11.37
C GLU A 144 12.50 20.45 -12.77
N LEU A 145 11.66 20.05 -13.71
CA LEU A 145 11.64 20.65 -15.06
C LEU A 145 11.29 22.14 -15.00
N SER A 146 10.25 22.53 -14.29
CA SER A 146 9.84 23.93 -14.15
C SER A 146 10.90 24.81 -13.50
N LYS A 147 11.52 24.30 -12.42
CA LYS A 147 12.62 24.97 -11.73
C LYS A 147 13.82 25.15 -12.64
N GLY A 148 14.22 24.09 -13.35
CA GLY A 148 15.33 24.14 -14.29
C GLY A 148 15.05 25.06 -15.49
N TYR A 149 13.83 25.01 -16.02
CA TYR A 149 13.43 25.85 -17.15
C TYR A 149 13.45 27.35 -16.78
N ASN A 150 13.03 27.70 -15.58
CA ASN A 150 13.11 29.09 -15.09
C ASN A 150 14.58 29.60 -15.01
N ALA A 151 15.52 28.70 -14.68
CA ALA A 151 16.94 29.07 -14.54
C ALA A 151 17.71 29.01 -15.87
N GLU A 152 17.44 28.00 -16.71
CA GLU A 152 18.26 27.62 -17.85
C GLU A 152 17.48 27.46 -19.17
N GLN A 153 16.19 27.75 -19.16
CA GLN A 153 15.29 27.71 -20.33
C GLN A 153 15.35 26.35 -21.05
N MET A 154 15.45 26.34 -22.37
CA MET A 154 15.45 25.12 -23.18
C MET A 154 16.56 24.13 -22.82
N THR A 155 17.66 24.58 -22.22
CA THR A 155 18.73 23.69 -21.78
C THR A 155 18.21 22.66 -20.77
N ALA A 156 17.33 23.06 -19.87
CA ALA A 156 16.71 22.15 -18.90
C ALA A 156 15.80 21.11 -19.60
N TYR A 157 15.01 21.55 -20.57
CA TYR A 157 14.16 20.62 -21.34
C TYR A 157 14.98 19.65 -22.19
N VAL A 158 16.03 20.12 -22.84
CA VAL A 158 16.89 19.27 -23.67
C VAL A 158 17.54 18.14 -22.84
N ARG A 159 17.90 18.40 -21.58
CA ARG A 159 18.40 17.34 -20.69
C ARG A 159 17.36 16.22 -20.48
N LEU A 160 16.09 16.57 -20.31
CA LEU A 160 15.00 15.58 -20.23
C LEU A 160 14.91 14.80 -21.55
N GLN A 161 14.90 15.49 -22.67
CA GLN A 161 14.79 14.87 -24.01
C GLN A 161 15.95 13.90 -24.29
N GLU A 162 17.19 14.28 -23.98
CA GLU A 162 18.34 13.39 -24.14
C GLU A 162 18.27 12.17 -23.22
N ALA A 163 17.72 12.32 -22.01
CA ALA A 163 17.49 11.20 -21.12
C ALA A 163 16.45 10.23 -21.70
N GLU A 164 15.36 10.72 -22.30
CA GLU A 164 14.37 9.92 -22.98
C GLU A 164 14.95 9.15 -24.17
N PHE A 165 15.72 9.80 -25.03
CA PHE A 165 16.40 9.16 -26.15
C PHE A 165 17.38 8.07 -25.68
N SER A 166 18.13 8.35 -24.61
CA SER A 166 19.03 7.37 -24.04
C SER A 166 18.31 6.15 -23.46
N ALA A 167 17.09 6.33 -22.97
CA ALA A 167 16.28 5.26 -22.38
C ALA A 167 15.61 4.36 -23.46
N GLU A 168 15.61 4.76 -24.74
CA GLU A 168 15.02 3.91 -25.81
C GLU A 168 15.67 2.53 -25.88
N LYS A 169 16.97 2.44 -25.62
CA LYS A 169 17.71 1.15 -25.55
C LYS A 169 17.21 0.22 -24.45
N ASP A 170 16.59 0.79 -23.41
CA ASP A 170 16.04 0.07 -22.27
C ASP A 170 14.52 -0.17 -22.44
N GLY A 171 13.97 0.18 -23.61
CA GLY A 171 12.57 -0.07 -23.98
C GLY A 171 11.62 1.11 -23.75
N TYR A 172 12.12 2.31 -23.46
CA TYR A 172 11.29 3.51 -23.39
C TYR A 172 10.79 3.91 -24.77
N THR A 173 9.49 4.12 -24.94
CA THR A 173 8.85 4.36 -26.25
C THR A 173 8.20 5.73 -26.39
N ALA A 174 7.98 6.45 -25.29
CA ALA A 174 7.19 7.69 -25.30
C ALA A 174 7.89 8.89 -25.96
N THR A 175 9.15 8.77 -26.42
CA THR A 175 9.76 9.72 -27.35
C THR A 175 8.91 9.90 -28.61
N LYS A 176 8.14 8.86 -28.97
CA LYS A 176 7.15 8.89 -30.07
C LYS A 176 5.74 9.05 -29.50
N HIS A 177 5.51 10.16 -28.80
CA HIS A 177 4.29 10.42 -28.03
C HIS A 177 2.99 10.23 -28.83
N GLN A 178 3.00 10.43 -30.17
CA GLN A 178 1.82 10.20 -31.01
C GLN A 178 1.32 8.74 -30.98
N ARG A 179 2.18 7.80 -30.59
CA ARG A 179 1.81 6.38 -30.42
C ARG A 179 1.17 6.10 -29.06
N GLU A 180 1.51 6.92 -28.05
CA GLU A 180 1.16 6.67 -26.65
C GLU A 180 -0.14 7.41 -26.25
N VAL A 181 -0.46 8.50 -26.93
CA VAL A 181 -1.63 9.35 -26.58
C VAL A 181 -2.82 9.20 -27.54
N GLY A 182 -2.76 8.29 -28.48
CA GLY A 182 -3.85 7.96 -29.41
C GLY A 182 -3.94 8.88 -30.59
#